data_00c2ddf801bded5966fead71e0eb1062
#
_entry.id   00c2ddf801bded5966fead71e0eb1062
#
_cell.length_a   1.000
_cell.length_b   1.000
_cell.length_c   1.000
_cell.angle_alpha   90.00
_cell.angle_beta   90.00
_cell.angle_gamma   90.00
#
_symmetry.space_group_name_H-M   'P 1'
#
loop_
_entity.id
_entity.type
_entity.pdbx_description
1 polymer ?
#
loop_
_entity_poly.entity_id
_entity_poly.type
_entity_poly.pdbx_seq_one_letter_code
_entity_poly.pdbx_strand_id
1 'polypeptide(L)'
;MLKLTFLGTSAGVPTKQRNVTALAIECLNPYLSGAQQGNKSQSANQNKKSRPWLLIDCGEGTQQQLLHTKLSLHQLAAICITHVHGDHCYGLPGLLASAAMSGRREPLTLIAPKAIATLLEAITLTTELYLPFALNFVAIEDMLSEQGDTNKVNILLSDQQQLDIDITLLSHRVASHAFGITQTIHHRTLDTDKLLAQGIPASALWGKLQQGHDVITEEGQQLCAGDYVNDDLSRTRVVVAGDNDTPACLTAALVDTDLLVHEATYTHEVLTKIQGKNPEFDPMHSSAQLVADFVEKSGVNNLILTHFSARYQGFDNPNSKTPNMAYIRLDAESVYKGNLWLAADFDQYMVDGAVDLADINENNRVQYLGSARGR
;
A
#
# COMPACT_ATOMS: atom_id res chain seq x y z
N MET A 1 -4.21 1.30 -10.20
CA MET A 1 -5.13 0.89 -9.10
C MET A 1 -4.37 0.17 -8.01
N LEU A 2 -4.56 0.56 -6.76
CA LEU A 2 -4.02 -0.13 -5.59
C LEU A 2 -5.18 -0.79 -4.83
N LYS A 3 -5.00 -2.06 -4.44
CA LYS A 3 -5.98 -2.76 -3.62
C LYS A 3 -5.38 -3.06 -2.26
N LEU A 4 -5.96 -2.48 -1.23
CA LEU A 4 -5.57 -2.65 0.16
C LEU A 4 -6.31 -3.84 0.77
N THR A 5 -5.61 -4.64 1.59
CA THR A 5 -6.21 -5.70 2.42
C THR A 5 -5.61 -5.60 3.81
N PHE A 6 -6.41 -5.26 4.82
CA PHE A 6 -5.96 -5.18 6.19
C PHE A 6 -5.80 -6.59 6.77
N LEU A 7 -4.60 -6.94 7.20
CA LEU A 7 -4.29 -8.25 7.81
C LEU A 7 -4.33 -8.18 9.34
N GLY A 8 -4.24 -6.97 9.89
CA GLY A 8 -4.33 -6.73 11.31
C GLY A 8 -4.55 -5.25 11.61
N THR A 9 -5.42 -4.96 12.58
CA THR A 9 -5.92 -3.61 12.88
C THR A 9 -5.88 -3.28 14.38
N SER A 10 -5.24 -4.10 15.21
CA SER A 10 -5.10 -3.92 16.66
C SER A 10 -3.79 -3.24 17.03
N ALA A 11 -3.83 -2.35 18.00
CA ALA A 11 -2.69 -1.67 18.60
C ALA A 11 -2.07 -2.51 19.72
N GLY A 12 -0.76 -2.70 19.70
CA GLY A 12 0.08 -3.28 20.74
C GLY A 12 -0.11 -4.78 20.96
N VAL A 13 -1.34 -5.25 21.04
CA VAL A 13 -1.69 -6.64 21.34
C VAL A 13 -2.82 -7.17 20.46
N PRO A 14 -2.83 -8.45 20.08
CA PRO A 14 -3.94 -9.03 19.34
C PRO A 14 -5.18 -9.18 20.24
N THR A 15 -6.34 -9.22 19.60
CA THR A 15 -7.62 -9.53 20.24
C THR A 15 -8.24 -10.77 19.59
N LYS A 16 -9.42 -11.20 20.06
CA LYS A 16 -10.16 -12.31 19.40
C LYS A 16 -10.63 -11.95 17.98
N GLN A 17 -10.72 -10.66 17.65
CA GLN A 17 -11.30 -10.17 16.41
C GLN A 17 -10.27 -9.44 15.53
N ARG A 18 -9.15 -9.00 16.09
CA ARG A 18 -8.13 -8.23 15.39
C ARG A 18 -6.76 -8.79 15.67
N ASN A 19 -5.98 -9.01 14.63
CA ASN A 19 -4.55 -9.22 14.72
C ASN A 19 -3.83 -7.88 14.88
N VAL A 20 -2.55 -7.91 15.26
CA VAL A 20 -1.67 -6.74 15.30
C VAL A 20 -1.31 -6.29 13.87
N THR A 21 -0.70 -5.14 13.75
CA THR A 21 -0.58 -4.35 12.53
C THR A 21 0.05 -5.08 11.35
N ALA A 22 -0.69 -5.15 10.25
CA ALA A 22 -0.19 -5.51 8.94
C ALA A 22 -1.19 -5.10 7.84
N LEU A 23 -0.68 -4.54 6.75
CA LEU A 23 -1.47 -4.11 5.60
C LEU A 23 -0.82 -4.61 4.30
N ALA A 24 -1.56 -5.35 3.49
CA ALA A 24 -1.14 -5.75 2.15
C ALA A 24 -1.71 -4.81 1.09
N ILE A 25 -0.88 -4.42 0.12
CA ILE A 25 -1.25 -3.54 -1.01
C ILE A 25 -0.91 -4.24 -2.32
N GLU A 26 -1.93 -4.73 -3.03
CA GLU A 26 -1.79 -5.31 -4.37
C GLU A 26 -1.70 -4.17 -5.42
N CYS A 27 -0.74 -4.28 -6.33
CA CYS A 27 -0.49 -3.32 -7.41
C CYS A 27 -1.14 -3.83 -8.70
N LEU A 28 -2.38 -3.42 -8.95
CA LEU A 28 -3.17 -3.91 -10.07
C LEU A 28 -2.96 -3.01 -11.30
N ASN A 29 -2.84 -3.63 -12.48
CA ASN A 29 -2.85 -2.93 -13.75
C ASN A 29 -4.14 -3.28 -14.52
N PRO A 30 -5.12 -2.36 -14.60
CA PRO A 30 -6.41 -2.59 -15.25
C PRO A 30 -6.27 -2.81 -16.76
N TYR A 31 -5.22 -2.28 -17.36
CA TYR A 31 -5.01 -2.30 -18.81
C TYR A 31 -4.45 -3.66 -19.32
N LEU A 32 -3.91 -4.51 -18.43
CA LEU A 32 -3.46 -5.85 -18.80
C LEU A 32 -4.62 -6.84 -19.02
N SER A 33 -5.82 -6.56 -18.55
CA SER A 33 -6.99 -7.42 -18.66
C SER A 33 -7.85 -7.16 -19.92
N GLY A 34 -7.68 -6.01 -20.61
CA GLY A 34 -8.50 -5.58 -21.75
C GLY A 34 -7.96 -5.93 -23.14
N ALA A 35 -6.70 -6.26 -23.28
CA ALA A 35 -6.05 -6.43 -24.57
C ALA A 35 -6.13 -7.85 -25.12
N GLN A 36 -7.30 -8.49 -25.24
CA GLN A 36 -7.43 -9.67 -26.10
C GLN A 36 -8.86 -10.23 -26.20
N GLN A 37 -9.73 -9.52 -26.92
CA GLN A 37 -10.86 -10.19 -27.56
C GLN A 37 -10.54 -10.66 -29.00
N GLY A 38 -9.28 -10.62 -29.44
CA GLY A 38 -8.91 -11.03 -30.80
C GLY A 38 -7.51 -11.63 -30.89
N ASN A 39 -7.28 -12.79 -30.39
CA ASN A 39 -6.42 -13.89 -30.85
C ASN A 39 -5.99 -14.77 -29.67
N LYS A 40 -6.55 -15.95 -29.60
CA LYS A 40 -6.11 -17.02 -28.71
C LYS A 40 -4.82 -17.65 -29.26
N SER A 41 -3.65 -17.13 -28.95
CA SER A 41 -2.38 -17.81 -29.15
C SER A 41 -1.42 -17.58 -28.00
N GLN A 42 -1.13 -18.61 -27.33
CA GLN A 42 -0.02 -19.03 -26.43
C GLN A 42 0.78 -18.05 -25.55
N SER A 43 0.80 -16.74 -25.79
CA SER A 43 1.48 -15.77 -24.90
C SER A 43 0.59 -15.24 -23.73
N ALA A 44 -0.71 -15.51 -23.79
CA ALA A 44 -1.70 -15.04 -22.81
C ALA A 44 -1.55 -15.65 -21.40
N ASN A 45 -0.72 -16.68 -21.23
CA ASN A 45 -0.62 -17.42 -19.97
C ASN A 45 0.42 -16.85 -18.96
N GLN A 46 1.35 -16.01 -19.41
CA GLN A 46 2.38 -15.46 -18.51
C GLN A 46 1.93 -14.14 -17.83
N ASN A 47 1.23 -13.24 -18.54
CA ASN A 47 0.86 -11.95 -17.99
C ASN A 47 -0.41 -11.94 -17.11
N LYS A 48 -1.25 -12.97 -17.18
CA LYS A 48 -2.49 -13.08 -16.38
C LYS A 48 -2.26 -13.42 -14.90
N LYS A 49 -1.03 -13.76 -14.50
CA LYS A 49 -0.74 -14.30 -13.15
C LYS A 49 0.05 -13.39 -12.24
N SER A 50 0.68 -12.33 -12.73
CA SER A 50 1.47 -11.46 -11.87
C SER A 50 0.58 -10.40 -11.22
N ARG A 51 0.42 -10.50 -9.90
CA ARG A 51 -0.21 -9.48 -9.05
C ARG A 51 0.79 -9.12 -7.96
N PRO A 52 1.79 -8.31 -8.28
CA PRO A 52 2.77 -7.89 -7.30
C PRO A 52 2.08 -7.11 -6.19
N TRP A 53 2.57 -7.30 -4.97
CA TRP A 53 2.02 -6.65 -3.78
C TRP A 53 3.11 -6.28 -2.80
N LEU A 54 2.83 -5.32 -1.93
CA LEU A 54 3.70 -4.91 -0.83
C LEU A 54 3.02 -5.27 0.49
N LEU A 55 3.86 -5.43 1.52
CA LEU A 55 3.42 -5.54 2.90
C LEU A 55 3.91 -4.33 3.69
N ILE A 56 3.01 -3.61 4.34
CA ILE A 56 3.34 -2.57 5.31
C ILE A 56 3.12 -3.14 6.69
N ASP A 57 4.18 -3.19 7.47
CA ASP A 57 4.32 -3.87 8.75
C ASP A 57 4.04 -5.37 8.70
N CYS A 58 4.61 -6.07 9.65
CA CYS A 58 4.52 -7.50 9.79
C CYS A 58 4.50 -7.87 11.27
N GLY A 59 3.41 -7.52 11.95
CA GLY A 59 3.21 -7.90 13.34
C GLY A 59 3.05 -9.40 13.53
N GLU A 60 3.08 -9.88 14.77
CA GLU A 60 2.90 -11.28 15.08
C GLU A 60 1.61 -11.84 14.46
N GLY A 61 1.65 -13.06 13.93
CA GLY A 61 0.47 -13.68 13.31
C GLY A 61 0.19 -13.27 11.86
N THR A 62 0.88 -12.29 11.29
CA THR A 62 0.68 -11.86 9.88
C THR A 62 0.81 -13.01 8.91
N GLN A 63 1.77 -13.92 9.12
CA GLN A 63 1.93 -15.14 8.33
C GLN A 63 0.65 -15.98 8.31
N GLN A 64 -0.02 -16.12 9.45
CA GLN A 64 -1.26 -16.88 9.57
C GLN A 64 -2.44 -16.14 8.92
N GLN A 65 -2.51 -14.82 9.07
CA GLN A 65 -3.54 -14.00 8.41
C GLN A 65 -3.47 -14.12 6.89
N LEU A 66 -2.28 -14.19 6.31
CA LEU A 66 -2.10 -14.35 4.87
C LEU A 66 -2.73 -15.64 4.32
N LEU A 67 -2.79 -16.72 5.12
CA LEU A 67 -3.42 -17.98 4.71
C LEU A 67 -4.93 -17.85 4.44
N HIS A 68 -5.57 -16.82 4.98
CA HIS A 68 -6.99 -16.50 4.74
C HIS A 68 -7.20 -15.60 3.52
N THR A 69 -6.15 -15.30 2.75
CA THR A 69 -6.17 -14.46 1.56
C THR A 69 -5.74 -15.23 0.32
N LYS A 70 -5.82 -14.57 -0.85
CA LYS A 70 -5.28 -15.11 -2.11
C LYS A 70 -3.89 -14.57 -2.44
N LEU A 71 -3.25 -13.88 -1.48
CA LEU A 71 -1.92 -13.30 -1.65
C LEU A 71 -0.86 -14.40 -1.68
N SER A 72 0.04 -14.34 -2.64
CA SER A 72 1.13 -15.30 -2.79
C SER A 72 2.45 -14.67 -2.38
N LEU A 73 3.21 -15.35 -1.51
CA LEU A 73 4.54 -14.92 -1.11
C LEU A 73 5.54 -14.86 -2.27
N HIS A 74 5.29 -15.57 -3.37
CA HIS A 74 6.08 -15.45 -4.59
C HIS A 74 5.89 -14.11 -5.32
N GLN A 75 4.77 -13.43 -5.09
CA GLN A 75 4.43 -12.15 -5.71
C GLN A 75 4.67 -10.95 -4.78
N LEU A 76 5.15 -11.19 -3.56
CA LEU A 76 5.53 -10.14 -2.62
C LEU A 76 6.76 -9.40 -3.16
N ALA A 77 6.60 -8.13 -3.55
CA ALA A 77 7.65 -7.32 -4.15
C ALA A 77 8.50 -6.61 -3.09
N ALA A 78 7.86 -6.12 -2.03
CA ALA A 78 8.55 -5.46 -0.94
C ALA A 78 7.82 -5.60 0.40
N ILE A 79 8.59 -5.45 1.49
CA ILE A 79 8.10 -5.29 2.85
C ILE A 79 8.61 -3.94 3.35
N CYS A 80 7.73 -3.13 3.93
CA CYS A 80 8.05 -1.86 4.55
C CYS A 80 7.70 -1.93 6.04
N ILE A 81 8.66 -1.70 6.94
CA ILE A 81 8.44 -1.69 8.39
C ILE A 81 8.50 -0.24 8.88
N THR A 82 7.40 0.22 9.46
CA THR A 82 7.27 1.60 9.92
C THR A 82 8.19 1.92 11.10
N HIS A 83 8.27 1.02 12.07
CA HIS A 83 9.11 1.15 13.26
C HIS A 83 9.34 -0.21 13.95
N VAL A 84 10.10 -0.19 15.05
CA VAL A 84 10.66 -1.41 15.65
C VAL A 84 9.81 -2.05 16.75
N HIS A 85 8.62 -1.53 17.07
CA HIS A 85 7.75 -2.18 18.05
C HIS A 85 7.29 -3.56 17.56
N GLY A 86 7.07 -4.47 18.48
CA GLY A 86 6.85 -5.89 18.17
C GLY A 86 5.56 -6.14 17.37
N ASP A 87 4.51 -5.38 17.66
CA ASP A 87 3.23 -5.46 16.93
C ASP A 87 3.31 -4.97 15.49
N HIS A 88 4.49 -4.45 15.06
CA HIS A 88 4.79 -4.08 13.68
C HIS A 88 5.86 -4.96 13.01
N CYS A 89 6.66 -5.73 13.77
CA CYS A 89 7.79 -6.44 13.17
C CYS A 89 8.00 -7.89 13.63
N TYR A 90 7.39 -8.38 14.73
CA TYR A 90 7.68 -9.71 15.26
C TYR A 90 7.22 -10.87 14.37
N GLY A 91 6.31 -10.64 13.42
CA GLY A 91 5.93 -11.64 12.41
C GLY A 91 6.94 -11.80 11.27
N LEU A 92 7.86 -10.83 11.10
CA LEU A 92 8.76 -10.78 9.95
C LEU A 92 9.63 -12.02 9.77
N PRO A 93 10.32 -12.55 10.79
CA PRO A 93 11.15 -13.76 10.65
C PRO A 93 10.35 -14.97 10.20
N GLY A 94 9.16 -15.17 10.79
CA GLY A 94 8.27 -16.27 10.42
C GLY A 94 7.76 -16.17 8.99
N LEU A 95 7.45 -14.95 8.53
CA LEU A 95 7.04 -14.68 7.16
C LEU A 95 8.16 -14.99 6.15
N LEU A 96 9.40 -14.55 6.45
CA LEU A 96 10.58 -14.83 5.62
C LEU A 96 10.87 -16.33 5.53
N ALA A 97 10.79 -17.04 6.67
CA ALA A 97 10.91 -18.50 6.72
C ALA A 97 9.84 -19.17 5.84
N SER A 98 8.58 -18.72 5.90
CA SER A 98 7.50 -19.24 5.07
C SER A 98 7.72 -18.98 3.58
N ALA A 99 8.24 -17.81 3.21
CA ALA A 99 8.60 -17.50 1.84
C ALA A 99 9.70 -18.44 1.33
N ALA A 100 10.72 -18.72 2.15
CA ALA A 100 11.78 -19.68 1.84
C ALA A 100 11.24 -21.11 1.68
N MET A 101 10.41 -21.57 2.59
CA MET A 101 9.82 -22.91 2.58
C MET A 101 8.82 -23.10 1.42
N SER A 102 8.13 -22.05 1.00
CA SER A 102 7.26 -22.09 -0.18
C SER A 102 8.03 -22.10 -1.51
N GLY A 103 9.35 -22.05 -1.48
CA GLY A 103 10.20 -22.15 -2.65
C GLY A 103 10.48 -20.84 -3.38
N ARG A 104 10.30 -19.69 -2.73
CA ARG A 104 10.67 -18.38 -3.30
C ARG A 104 12.16 -18.37 -3.67
N ARG A 105 12.48 -17.82 -4.84
CA ARG A 105 13.85 -17.59 -5.33
C ARG A 105 14.09 -16.14 -5.75
N GLU A 106 13.02 -15.42 -6.11
CA GLU A 106 13.09 -14.03 -6.52
C GLU A 106 13.51 -13.13 -5.35
N PRO A 107 14.36 -12.13 -5.59
CA PRO A 107 14.77 -11.17 -4.57
C PRO A 107 13.56 -10.51 -3.88
N LEU A 108 13.73 -10.12 -2.62
CA LEU A 108 12.73 -9.40 -1.85
C LEU A 108 13.35 -8.11 -1.30
N THR A 109 12.71 -6.99 -1.52
CA THR A 109 13.12 -5.71 -0.95
C THR A 109 12.54 -5.56 0.45
N LEU A 110 13.37 -5.18 1.43
CA LEU A 110 12.96 -4.86 2.80
C LEU A 110 13.38 -3.44 3.13
N ILE A 111 12.42 -2.53 3.23
CA ILE A 111 12.62 -1.13 3.61
C ILE A 111 12.28 -1.02 5.10
N ALA A 112 13.26 -0.75 5.95
CA ALA A 112 13.04 -0.83 7.39
C ALA A 112 14.09 0.00 8.17
N PRO A 113 13.82 0.34 9.45
CA PRO A 113 14.85 0.86 10.35
C PRO A 113 16.05 -0.10 10.47
N LYS A 114 17.26 0.44 10.62
CA LYS A 114 18.51 -0.37 10.74
C LYS A 114 18.45 -1.43 11.81
N ALA A 115 17.75 -1.18 12.92
CA ALA A 115 17.59 -2.13 13.99
C ALA A 115 16.90 -3.44 13.56
N ILE A 116 16.09 -3.42 12.50
CA ILE A 116 15.47 -4.63 11.93
C ILE A 116 16.53 -5.54 11.28
N ALA A 117 17.58 -4.97 10.66
CA ALA A 117 18.69 -5.77 10.13
C ALA A 117 19.39 -6.53 11.27
N THR A 118 19.68 -5.86 12.39
CA THR A 118 20.28 -6.47 13.58
C THR A 118 19.39 -7.57 14.16
N LEU A 119 18.08 -7.34 14.24
CA LEU A 119 17.11 -8.35 14.68
C LEU A 119 17.15 -9.61 13.79
N LEU A 120 17.10 -9.43 12.47
CA LEU A 120 17.14 -10.53 11.50
C LEU A 120 18.48 -11.27 11.53
N GLU A 121 19.59 -10.56 11.68
CA GLU A 121 20.92 -11.17 11.84
C GLU A 121 20.99 -12.05 13.07
N ALA A 122 20.53 -11.56 14.23
CA ALA A 122 20.48 -12.32 15.47
C ALA A 122 19.63 -13.58 15.35
N ILE A 123 18.45 -13.47 14.72
CA ILE A 123 17.56 -14.61 14.48
C ILE A 123 18.21 -15.61 13.51
N THR A 124 18.78 -15.13 12.42
CA THR A 124 19.45 -15.99 11.44
C THR A 124 20.59 -16.77 12.09
N LEU A 125 21.41 -16.11 12.91
CA LEU A 125 22.53 -16.73 13.59
C LEU A 125 22.08 -17.77 14.63
N THR A 126 21.01 -17.49 15.39
CA THR A 126 20.58 -18.34 16.50
C THR A 126 19.67 -19.49 16.06
N THR A 127 18.93 -19.35 14.95
CA THR A 127 17.96 -20.35 14.47
C THR A 127 18.39 -21.01 13.16
N GLU A 128 19.58 -20.67 12.63
CA GLU A 128 20.07 -21.15 11.33
C GLU A 128 19.09 -20.89 10.19
N LEU A 129 18.36 -19.76 10.25
CA LEU A 129 17.40 -19.37 9.24
C LEU A 129 18.11 -19.20 7.88
N TYR A 130 17.76 -20.04 6.92
CA TYR A 130 18.28 -19.97 5.56
C TYR A 130 17.25 -19.39 4.59
N LEU A 131 17.63 -18.30 3.90
CA LEU A 131 16.83 -17.68 2.85
C LEU A 131 17.45 -18.03 1.49
N PRO A 132 16.77 -18.80 0.62
CA PRO A 132 17.29 -19.18 -0.70
C PRO A 132 17.12 -18.07 -1.75
N PHE A 133 16.80 -16.84 -1.33
CA PHE A 133 16.64 -15.64 -2.14
C PHE A 133 17.40 -14.46 -1.51
N ALA A 134 17.76 -13.47 -2.33
CA ALA A 134 18.37 -12.25 -1.84
C ALA A 134 17.35 -11.39 -1.09
N LEU A 135 17.72 -10.94 0.13
CA LEU A 135 16.97 -9.93 0.87
C LEU A 135 17.69 -8.58 0.68
N ASN A 136 17.14 -7.71 -0.18
CA ASN A 136 17.67 -6.40 -0.47
C ASN A 136 17.23 -5.44 0.65
N PHE A 137 18.07 -5.24 1.66
CA PHE A 137 17.77 -4.37 2.78
C PHE A 137 18.04 -2.92 2.42
N VAL A 138 17.05 -2.05 2.60
CA VAL A 138 17.12 -0.60 2.44
C VAL A 138 16.88 0.04 3.80
N ALA A 139 17.94 0.62 4.38
CA ALA A 139 17.83 1.28 5.68
C ALA A 139 17.17 2.65 5.55
N ILE A 140 16.12 2.88 6.31
CA ILE A 140 15.37 4.16 6.30
C ILE A 140 16.28 5.32 6.71
N GLU A 141 17.13 5.12 7.72
CA GLU A 141 18.03 6.16 8.23
C GLU A 141 19.05 6.62 7.17
N ASP A 142 19.48 5.73 6.29
CA ASP A 142 20.39 6.08 5.21
C ASP A 142 19.69 6.94 4.16
N MET A 143 18.45 6.62 3.83
CA MET A 143 17.64 7.39 2.90
C MET A 143 17.33 8.80 3.43
N LEU A 144 17.00 8.94 4.72
CA LEU A 144 16.69 10.23 5.33
C LEU A 144 17.93 11.11 5.57
N SER A 145 19.14 10.54 5.56
CA SER A 145 20.39 11.25 5.77
C SER A 145 20.95 11.90 4.49
N GLU A 146 20.54 11.46 3.32
CA GLU A 146 21.03 11.99 2.04
C GLU A 146 20.32 13.32 1.73
N GLN A 147 21.13 14.39 1.56
CA GLN A 147 20.63 15.70 1.14
C GLN A 147 20.32 15.65 -0.37
N GLY A 148 19.07 15.44 -0.72
CA GLY A 148 18.64 15.45 -2.12
C GLY A 148 17.33 14.71 -2.33
N ASP A 149 16.84 14.71 -3.56
CA ASP A 149 15.58 14.09 -4.03
C ASP A 149 15.54 12.54 -3.93
N THR A 150 16.41 11.95 -3.09
CA THR A 150 16.69 10.51 -2.98
C THR A 150 15.91 9.77 -1.90
N ASN A 151 14.96 10.44 -1.21
CA ASN A 151 14.11 9.80 -0.18
C ASN A 151 13.05 8.85 -0.79
N LYS A 152 13.33 8.28 -1.97
CA LYS A 152 12.41 7.39 -2.69
C LYS A 152 13.08 6.08 -3.07
N VAL A 153 12.38 4.98 -2.84
CA VAL A 153 12.71 3.67 -3.40
C VAL A 153 11.84 3.43 -4.62
N ASN A 154 12.47 3.18 -5.76
CA ASN A 154 11.78 2.83 -6.99
C ASN A 154 11.77 1.31 -7.16
N ILE A 155 10.62 0.72 -7.42
CA ILE A 155 10.44 -0.70 -7.70
C ILE A 155 9.76 -0.84 -9.06
N LEU A 156 10.49 -1.35 -10.04
CA LEU A 156 9.94 -1.66 -11.35
C LEU A 156 9.16 -2.99 -11.28
N LEU A 157 7.86 -2.93 -11.50
CA LEU A 157 6.99 -4.11 -11.50
C LEU A 157 6.84 -4.73 -12.89
N SER A 158 6.91 -3.91 -13.93
CA SER A 158 6.93 -4.30 -15.35
C SER A 158 7.38 -3.10 -16.18
N ASP A 159 7.55 -3.28 -17.50
CA ASP A 159 7.90 -2.20 -18.45
C ASP A 159 6.87 -1.05 -18.48
N GLN A 160 5.67 -1.29 -17.94
CA GLN A 160 4.56 -0.31 -17.94
C GLN A 160 4.11 0.07 -16.53
N GLN A 161 4.75 -0.46 -15.49
CA GLN A 161 4.26 -0.27 -14.11
C GLN A 161 5.42 -0.17 -13.14
N GLN A 162 5.44 0.92 -12.40
CA GLN A 162 6.42 1.15 -11.34
C GLN A 162 5.75 1.62 -10.04
N LEU A 163 6.46 1.43 -8.94
CA LEU A 163 6.14 1.98 -7.63
C LEU A 163 7.26 2.90 -7.18
N ASP A 164 6.88 4.07 -6.70
CA ASP A 164 7.74 4.97 -5.96
C ASP A 164 7.28 4.96 -4.50
N ILE A 165 8.19 4.65 -3.59
CA ILE A 165 7.92 4.62 -2.15
C ILE A 165 8.75 5.72 -1.51
N ASP A 166 8.09 6.77 -1.04
CA ASP A 166 8.71 7.86 -0.27
C ASP A 166 8.46 7.67 1.23
N ILE A 167 9.37 8.21 2.05
CA ILE A 167 9.39 8.00 3.49
C ILE A 167 9.27 9.35 4.20
N THR A 168 8.37 9.41 5.19
CA THR A 168 8.19 10.57 6.05
C THR A 168 8.41 10.16 7.51
N LEU A 169 9.26 10.90 8.22
CA LEU A 169 9.48 10.69 9.66
C LEU A 169 8.26 11.18 10.44
N LEU A 170 7.81 10.38 11.39
CA LEU A 170 6.69 10.63 12.28
C LEU A 170 7.14 10.83 13.74
N SER A 171 6.23 11.30 14.56
CA SER A 171 6.43 11.50 16.00
C SER A 171 5.88 10.31 16.78
N HIS A 172 6.77 9.57 17.41
CA HIS A 172 6.42 8.43 18.28
C HIS A 172 7.58 8.16 19.26
N ARG A 173 7.39 7.26 20.23
CA ARG A 173 8.38 6.91 21.26
C ARG A 173 9.71 6.40 20.67
N VAL A 174 9.65 5.69 19.57
CA VAL A 174 10.78 5.33 18.72
C VAL A 174 10.59 5.97 17.36
N ALA A 175 11.65 6.10 16.56
CA ALA A 175 11.52 6.61 15.20
C ALA A 175 10.49 5.77 14.43
N SER A 176 9.41 6.41 14.03
CA SER A 176 8.32 5.83 13.24
C SER A 176 8.21 6.56 11.91
N HIS A 177 7.71 5.88 10.89
CA HIS A 177 7.70 6.39 9.53
C HIS A 177 6.35 6.14 8.85
N ALA A 178 5.99 7.05 7.95
CA ALA A 178 4.94 6.82 6.96
C ALA A 178 5.56 6.49 5.61
N PHE A 179 4.86 5.67 4.83
CA PHE A 179 5.21 5.35 3.46
C PHE A 179 4.18 5.95 2.50
N GLY A 180 4.64 6.86 1.63
CA GLY A 180 3.88 7.33 0.49
C GLY A 180 4.11 6.37 -0.69
N ILE A 181 3.08 5.65 -1.11
CA ILE A 181 3.14 4.63 -2.15
C ILE A 181 2.47 5.17 -3.39
N THR A 182 3.25 5.48 -4.41
CA THR A 182 2.77 5.97 -5.69
C THR A 182 2.95 4.90 -6.75
N GLN A 183 1.84 4.40 -7.29
CA GLN A 183 1.85 3.54 -8.47
C GLN A 183 1.70 4.41 -9.71
N THR A 184 2.60 4.26 -10.67
CA THR A 184 2.51 4.85 -12.00
C THR A 184 2.35 3.74 -13.02
N ILE A 185 1.34 3.87 -13.89
CA ILE A 185 1.06 2.94 -14.99
C ILE A 185 1.09 3.71 -16.30
N HIS A 186 1.91 3.23 -17.23
CA HIS A 186 1.92 3.67 -18.62
C HIS A 186 0.88 2.88 -19.39
N HIS A 187 -0.12 3.57 -19.93
CA HIS A 187 -1.12 2.98 -20.80
C HIS A 187 -0.90 3.45 -22.23
N ARG A 188 -0.28 2.59 -23.04
CA ARG A 188 0.01 2.87 -24.44
C ARG A 188 -1.09 2.37 -25.34
N THR A 189 -1.77 3.30 -26.03
CA THR A 189 -2.79 3.00 -27.04
C THR A 189 -2.24 3.32 -28.42
N LEU A 190 -2.41 2.38 -29.35
CA LEU A 190 -1.98 2.55 -30.75
C LEU A 190 -3.07 3.27 -31.54
N ASP A 191 -2.70 4.31 -32.27
CA ASP A 191 -3.57 4.99 -33.24
C ASP A 191 -3.70 4.11 -34.51
N THR A 192 -4.59 3.13 -34.41
CA THR A 192 -4.83 2.17 -35.49
C THR A 192 -5.42 2.82 -36.75
N ASP A 193 -6.22 3.86 -36.57
CA ASP A 193 -6.86 4.58 -37.70
C ASP A 193 -5.82 5.33 -38.53
N LYS A 194 -4.85 5.97 -37.87
CA LYS A 194 -3.74 6.65 -38.54
C LYS A 194 -2.86 5.66 -39.30
N LEU A 195 -2.55 4.49 -38.71
CA LEU A 195 -1.78 3.46 -39.38
C LEU A 195 -2.50 2.92 -40.63
N LEU A 196 -3.80 2.63 -40.54
CA LEU A 196 -4.62 2.17 -41.66
C LEU A 196 -4.73 3.22 -42.76
N ALA A 197 -4.91 4.49 -42.39
CA ALA A 197 -4.98 5.60 -43.34
C ALA A 197 -3.67 5.78 -44.14
N GLN A 198 -2.54 5.37 -43.59
CA GLN A 198 -1.24 5.38 -44.24
C GLN A 198 -0.89 4.06 -44.98
N GLY A 199 -1.86 3.17 -45.10
CA GLY A 199 -1.69 1.91 -45.81
C GLY A 199 -0.87 0.85 -45.05
N ILE A 200 -0.72 1.00 -43.73
CA ILE A 200 0.05 0.07 -42.87
C ILE A 200 -0.94 -0.91 -42.22
N PRO A 201 -1.09 -2.13 -42.73
CA PRO A 201 -2.04 -3.10 -42.20
C PRO A 201 -1.59 -3.66 -40.86
N ALA A 202 -2.55 -4.20 -40.09
CA ALA A 202 -2.28 -4.87 -38.82
C ALA A 202 -1.26 -6.00 -38.99
N SER A 203 -0.18 -5.90 -38.23
CA SER A 203 0.95 -6.85 -38.28
C SER A 203 1.69 -6.91 -36.94
N ALA A 204 2.71 -7.73 -36.84
CA ALA A 204 3.59 -7.79 -35.68
C ALA A 204 4.30 -6.45 -35.37
N LEU A 205 4.42 -5.56 -36.39
CA LEU A 205 5.01 -4.22 -36.23
C LEU A 205 4.16 -3.36 -35.30
N TRP A 206 2.82 -3.48 -35.32
CA TRP A 206 1.92 -2.75 -34.46
C TRP A 206 2.18 -3.03 -32.98
N GLY A 207 2.46 -4.30 -32.64
CA GLY A 207 2.82 -4.67 -31.27
C GLY A 207 4.13 -4.04 -30.79
N LYS A 208 5.12 -3.90 -31.69
CA LYS A 208 6.40 -3.23 -31.38
C LYS A 208 6.20 -1.72 -31.22
N LEU A 209 5.42 -1.08 -32.11
CA LEU A 209 5.07 0.33 -31.99
C LEU A 209 4.36 0.59 -30.66
N GLN A 210 3.36 -0.23 -30.29
CA GLN A 210 2.62 -0.09 -29.02
C GLN A 210 3.54 -0.25 -27.80
N GLN A 211 4.62 -1.02 -27.92
CA GLN A 211 5.65 -1.12 -26.87
C GLN A 211 6.59 0.09 -26.82
N GLY A 212 6.44 1.05 -27.76
CA GLY A 212 7.27 2.24 -27.84
C GLY A 212 8.55 2.07 -28.67
N HIS A 213 8.64 1.01 -29.48
CA HIS A 213 9.78 0.76 -30.36
C HIS A 213 9.51 1.28 -31.78
N ASP A 214 10.45 2.06 -32.31
CA ASP A 214 10.46 2.41 -33.72
C ASP A 214 10.63 1.16 -34.59
N VAL A 215 9.97 1.11 -35.74
CA VAL A 215 10.01 -0.04 -36.62
C VAL A 215 10.24 0.39 -38.08
N ILE A 216 10.70 -0.55 -38.90
CA ILE A 216 10.83 -0.35 -40.34
C ILE A 216 9.90 -1.36 -41.04
N THR A 217 9.05 -0.88 -41.97
CA THR A 217 8.18 -1.75 -42.78
C THR A 217 9.00 -2.54 -43.80
N GLU A 218 8.40 -3.57 -44.41
CA GLU A 218 9.04 -4.35 -45.45
C GLU A 218 9.41 -3.51 -46.68
N GLU A 219 8.73 -2.39 -46.89
CA GLU A 219 8.96 -1.41 -47.98
C GLU A 219 10.04 -0.38 -47.62
N GLY A 220 10.66 -0.50 -46.43
CA GLY A 220 11.74 0.39 -45.97
C GLY A 220 11.27 1.69 -45.34
N GLN A 221 9.96 1.87 -45.08
CA GLN A 221 9.44 3.05 -44.39
C GLN A 221 9.72 2.94 -42.87
N GLN A 222 10.37 3.96 -42.30
CA GLN A 222 10.57 4.08 -40.88
C GLN A 222 9.32 4.68 -40.21
N LEU A 223 8.81 3.98 -39.18
CA LEU A 223 7.70 4.43 -38.34
C LEU A 223 8.22 4.68 -36.93
N CYS A 224 8.11 5.93 -36.49
CA CYS A 224 8.47 6.32 -35.13
C CYS A 224 7.30 6.04 -34.19
N ALA A 225 7.50 5.30 -33.10
CA ALA A 225 6.45 4.95 -32.17
C ALA A 225 5.70 6.17 -31.61
N GLY A 226 6.43 7.27 -31.34
CA GLY A 226 5.84 8.52 -30.85
C GLY A 226 4.82 9.17 -31.79
N ASP A 227 4.79 8.79 -33.09
CA ASP A 227 3.83 9.31 -34.04
C ASP A 227 2.48 8.56 -34.02
N TYR A 228 2.46 7.34 -33.47
CA TYR A 228 1.31 6.41 -33.54
C TYR A 228 0.86 5.89 -32.18
N VAL A 229 1.56 6.26 -31.10
CA VAL A 229 1.23 5.78 -29.76
C VAL A 229 0.90 6.96 -28.87
N ASN A 230 -0.30 6.92 -28.27
CA ASN A 230 -0.64 7.76 -27.15
C ASN A 230 -0.15 7.07 -25.88
N ASP A 231 0.66 7.74 -25.08
CA ASP A 231 1.18 7.22 -23.80
C ASP A 231 0.51 8.01 -22.67
N ASP A 232 -0.56 7.44 -22.12
CA ASP A 232 -1.31 8.02 -21.02
C ASP A 232 -0.74 7.51 -19.69
N LEU A 233 -0.54 8.42 -18.75
CA LEU A 233 -0.06 8.11 -17.40
C LEU A 233 -1.23 8.07 -16.42
N SER A 234 -1.38 6.93 -15.75
CA SER A 234 -2.27 6.81 -14.60
C SER A 234 -1.45 6.74 -13.32
N ARG A 235 -1.80 7.59 -12.35
CA ARG A 235 -1.13 7.67 -11.05
C ARG A 235 -2.12 7.44 -9.94
N THR A 236 -1.76 6.57 -8.99
CA THR A 236 -2.51 6.31 -7.76
C THR A 236 -1.56 6.45 -6.58
N ARG A 237 -1.92 7.27 -5.58
CA ARG A 237 -1.09 7.51 -4.40
C ARG A 237 -1.84 7.22 -3.10
N VAL A 238 -1.26 6.38 -2.26
CA VAL A 238 -1.73 6.07 -0.91
C VAL A 238 -0.62 6.39 0.08
N VAL A 239 -0.95 7.09 1.16
CA VAL A 239 -0.05 7.30 2.29
C VAL A 239 -0.49 6.39 3.44
N VAL A 240 0.45 5.58 3.95
CA VAL A 240 0.23 4.69 5.10
C VAL A 240 1.15 5.13 6.22
N ALA A 241 0.57 5.62 7.31
CA ALA A 241 1.31 6.06 8.48
C ALA A 241 1.51 4.90 9.46
N GLY A 242 2.70 4.82 10.07
CA GLY A 242 2.94 4.08 11.31
C GLY A 242 2.34 4.82 12.51
N ASP A 243 2.74 4.40 13.70
CA ASP A 243 2.32 5.04 14.95
C ASP A 243 2.79 6.50 15.00
N ASN A 244 1.90 7.42 15.38
CA ASN A 244 2.12 8.85 15.26
C ASN A 244 1.20 9.64 16.18
N ASP A 245 1.75 10.43 17.07
CA ASP A 245 1.00 11.34 17.94
C ASP A 245 0.78 12.74 17.34
N THR A 246 1.48 13.05 16.25
CA THR A 246 1.50 14.40 15.63
C THR A 246 1.17 14.28 14.13
N PRO A 247 -0.11 14.17 13.74
CA PRO A 247 -0.51 14.01 12.32
C PRO A 247 0.05 15.08 11.39
N ALA A 248 0.33 16.29 11.91
CA ALA A 248 0.91 17.39 11.14
C ALA A 248 2.28 17.07 10.50
N CYS A 249 3.01 16.04 10.97
CA CYS A 249 4.22 15.55 10.32
C CYS A 249 3.96 15.10 8.86
N LEU A 250 2.72 14.76 8.52
CA LEU A 250 2.33 14.28 7.20
C LEU A 250 2.00 15.40 6.20
N THR A 251 2.01 16.66 6.59
CA THR A 251 1.53 17.78 5.73
C THR A 251 2.13 17.76 4.33
N ALA A 252 3.44 17.56 4.21
CA ALA A 252 4.11 17.50 2.90
C ALA A 252 3.83 16.20 2.14
N ALA A 253 3.65 15.09 2.86
CA ALA A 253 3.41 13.76 2.28
C ALA A 253 2.02 13.63 1.66
N LEU A 254 1.04 14.44 2.12
CA LEU A 254 -0.35 14.36 1.68
C LEU A 254 -0.63 15.10 0.36
N VAL A 255 0.35 15.75 -0.24
CA VAL A 255 0.18 16.38 -1.57
C VAL A 255 -0.15 15.30 -2.60
N ASP A 256 -1.21 15.53 -3.39
CA ASP A 256 -1.73 14.61 -4.42
C ASP A 256 -2.03 13.18 -3.89
N THR A 257 -2.48 13.05 -2.65
CA THR A 257 -2.81 11.77 -2.02
C THR A 257 -4.27 11.41 -2.24
N ASP A 258 -4.52 10.21 -2.79
CA ASP A 258 -5.86 9.68 -3.02
C ASP A 258 -6.49 9.11 -1.74
N LEU A 259 -5.66 8.57 -0.83
CA LEU A 259 -6.09 7.94 0.42
C LEU A 259 -5.01 8.07 1.49
N LEU A 260 -5.40 8.47 2.70
CA LEU A 260 -4.60 8.32 3.91
C LEU A 260 -5.08 7.14 4.75
N VAL A 261 -4.13 6.28 5.16
CA VAL A 261 -4.32 5.26 6.21
C VAL A 261 -3.53 5.72 7.43
N HIS A 262 -4.19 5.89 8.58
CA HIS A 262 -3.56 6.40 9.81
C HIS A 262 -4.06 5.65 11.04
N GLU A 263 -3.21 5.57 12.06
CA GLU A 263 -3.64 5.07 13.37
C GLU A 263 -4.72 5.95 14.01
N ALA A 264 -5.59 5.33 14.81
CA ALA A 264 -6.51 6.02 15.71
C ALA A 264 -6.69 5.17 16.97
N THR A 265 -5.62 5.09 17.75
CA THR A 265 -5.55 4.18 18.90
C THR A 265 -6.59 4.52 19.96
N TYR A 266 -6.98 5.79 20.07
CA TYR A 266 -7.91 6.28 21.09
C TYR A 266 -9.00 7.19 20.50
N THR A 267 -10.08 7.40 21.28
CA THR A 267 -10.91 8.61 21.14
C THR A 267 -10.22 9.78 21.85
N HIS A 268 -10.56 11.00 21.46
CA HIS A 268 -9.99 12.22 22.07
C HIS A 268 -10.22 12.27 23.58
N GLU A 269 -11.42 11.92 24.04
CA GLU A 269 -11.75 11.86 25.48
C GLU A 269 -10.85 10.88 26.24
N VAL A 270 -10.61 9.70 25.68
CA VAL A 270 -9.77 8.67 26.32
C VAL A 270 -8.32 9.11 26.36
N LEU A 271 -7.78 9.66 25.26
CA LEU A 271 -6.41 10.16 25.18
C LEU A 271 -6.18 11.28 26.22
N THR A 272 -7.06 12.27 26.28
CA THR A 272 -7.00 13.37 27.24
C THR A 272 -7.05 12.86 28.69
N LYS A 273 -7.88 11.85 28.98
CA LYS A 273 -7.92 11.24 30.32
C LYS A 273 -6.64 10.50 30.68
N ILE A 274 -5.98 9.82 29.73
CA ILE A 274 -4.69 9.13 29.96
C ILE A 274 -3.62 10.18 30.29
N GLN A 275 -3.47 11.21 29.47
CA GLN A 275 -2.50 12.28 29.66
C GLN A 275 -2.74 13.07 30.94
N GLY A 276 -3.99 13.34 31.32
CA GLY A 276 -4.35 14.05 32.54
C GLY A 276 -4.14 13.25 33.85
N LYS A 277 -4.17 11.90 33.77
CA LYS A 277 -3.94 11.06 34.98
C LYS A 277 -2.46 10.90 35.33
N ASN A 278 -1.60 10.91 34.34
CA ASN A 278 -0.16 10.79 34.52
C ASN A 278 0.56 11.73 33.55
N PRO A 279 0.83 12.98 33.94
CA PRO A 279 1.48 13.97 33.10
C PRO A 279 2.88 13.58 32.61
N GLU A 280 3.54 12.62 33.30
CA GLU A 280 4.85 12.10 32.89
C GLU A 280 4.75 10.98 31.85
N PHE A 281 3.54 10.48 31.59
CA PHE A 281 3.30 9.39 30.64
C PHE A 281 2.46 9.89 29.45
N ASP A 282 3.11 10.02 28.31
CA ASP A 282 2.44 10.17 27.02
C ASP A 282 2.44 8.82 26.30
N PRO A 283 1.28 8.29 25.88
CA PRO A 283 1.22 7.08 25.07
C PRO A 283 1.83 7.28 23.68
N MET A 284 1.99 8.54 23.22
CA MET A 284 2.52 8.94 21.92
C MET A 284 1.75 8.31 20.75
N HIS A 285 0.42 8.33 20.84
CA HIS A 285 -0.53 7.89 19.83
C HIS A 285 -1.60 8.96 19.58
N SER A 286 -2.24 8.86 18.42
CA SER A 286 -3.32 9.78 18.05
C SER A 286 -4.70 9.34 18.55
N SER A 287 -5.59 10.33 18.67
CA SER A 287 -7.04 10.08 18.72
C SER A 287 -7.66 10.19 17.33
N ALA A 288 -8.81 9.52 17.16
CA ALA A 288 -9.57 9.59 15.92
C ALA A 288 -9.94 11.03 15.54
N GLN A 289 -10.36 11.85 16.52
CA GLN A 289 -10.68 13.27 16.30
C GLN A 289 -9.45 14.08 15.87
N LEU A 290 -8.28 13.86 16.49
CA LEU A 290 -7.05 14.59 16.17
C LEU A 290 -6.62 14.34 14.72
N VAL A 291 -6.62 13.07 14.30
CA VAL A 291 -6.31 12.69 12.91
C VAL A 291 -7.33 13.27 11.95
N ALA A 292 -8.61 13.11 12.26
CA ALA A 292 -9.71 13.56 11.43
C ALA A 292 -9.72 15.07 11.21
N ASP A 293 -9.44 15.88 12.27
CA ASP A 293 -9.33 17.34 12.18
C ASP A 293 -8.14 17.78 11.29
N PHE A 294 -7.00 17.08 11.41
CA PHE A 294 -5.85 17.33 10.55
C PHE A 294 -6.17 17.01 9.07
N VAL A 295 -6.83 15.88 8.82
CA VAL A 295 -7.17 15.43 7.45
C VAL A 295 -8.20 16.36 6.81
N GLU A 296 -9.21 16.83 7.56
CA GLU A 296 -10.17 17.83 7.08
C GLU A 296 -9.45 19.10 6.61
N LYS A 297 -8.48 19.58 7.40
CA LYS A 297 -7.68 20.78 7.08
C LYS A 297 -6.70 20.56 5.91
N SER A 298 -6.25 19.35 5.70
CA SER A 298 -5.33 19.02 4.60
C SER A 298 -6.03 18.86 3.25
N GLY A 299 -7.37 18.72 3.24
CA GLY A 299 -8.16 18.54 2.03
C GLY A 299 -8.11 17.13 1.42
N VAL A 300 -7.58 16.12 2.14
CA VAL A 300 -7.64 14.73 1.70
C VAL A 300 -9.05 14.18 1.92
N ASN A 301 -9.67 13.71 0.83
CA ASN A 301 -11.08 13.31 0.84
C ASN A 301 -11.34 11.90 1.36
N ASN A 302 -10.30 11.06 1.47
CA ASN A 302 -10.46 9.66 1.85
C ASN A 302 -9.53 9.31 3.02
N LEU A 303 -10.11 8.81 4.11
CA LEU A 303 -9.42 8.45 5.33
C LEU A 303 -9.84 7.05 5.79
N ILE A 304 -8.86 6.16 5.97
CA ILE A 304 -9.06 4.90 6.68
C ILE A 304 -8.32 4.98 8.02
N LEU A 305 -9.04 4.79 9.11
CA LEU A 305 -8.47 4.65 10.44
C LEU A 305 -8.23 3.18 10.77
N THR A 306 -7.11 2.91 11.46
CA THR A 306 -6.66 1.58 11.87
C THR A 306 -5.95 1.63 13.22
N HIS A 307 -5.30 0.55 13.65
CA HIS A 307 -4.48 0.48 14.86
C HIS A 307 -5.27 0.87 16.12
N PHE A 308 -6.40 0.18 16.34
CA PHE A 308 -7.31 0.50 17.43
C PHE A 308 -6.90 -0.21 18.73
N SER A 309 -6.95 0.51 19.84
CA SER A 309 -6.75 -0.08 21.17
C SER A 309 -7.70 -1.26 21.40
N ALA A 310 -7.18 -2.34 22.01
CA ALA A 310 -7.95 -3.52 22.40
C ALA A 310 -9.17 -3.23 23.30
N ARG A 311 -9.27 -2.04 23.86
CA ARG A 311 -10.43 -1.60 24.66
C ARG A 311 -11.71 -1.44 23.84
N TYR A 312 -11.60 -1.18 22.53
CA TYR A 312 -12.77 -1.01 21.66
C TYR A 312 -13.15 -2.35 21.04
N GLN A 313 -14.36 -2.81 21.39
CA GLN A 313 -14.92 -4.02 20.80
C GLN A 313 -15.24 -3.81 19.31
N GLY A 314 -15.14 -4.87 18.50
CA GLY A 314 -15.23 -4.79 17.03
C GLY A 314 -16.61 -4.51 16.45
N PHE A 315 -17.67 -4.42 17.26
CA PHE A 315 -19.01 -4.03 16.79
C PHE A 315 -19.18 -2.50 16.78
N ASP A 316 -20.12 -2.01 15.97
CA ASP A 316 -20.49 -0.58 15.91
C ASP A 316 -21.91 -0.40 16.45
N ASN A 317 -22.02 0.11 17.68
CA ASN A 317 -23.31 0.44 18.31
C ASN A 317 -23.14 1.67 19.23
N PRO A 318 -23.62 2.86 18.81
CA PRO A 318 -23.48 4.09 19.58
C PRO A 318 -24.28 4.08 20.89
N ASN A 319 -25.27 3.22 21.03
CA ASN A 319 -26.08 3.12 22.25
C ASN A 319 -25.51 2.13 23.28
N SER A 320 -24.43 1.43 22.95
CA SER A 320 -23.76 0.51 23.87
C SER A 320 -22.92 1.29 24.90
N LYS A 321 -22.99 0.86 26.16
CA LYS A 321 -22.10 1.37 27.22
C LYS A 321 -20.69 0.77 27.15
N THR A 322 -20.52 -0.35 26.44
CA THR A 322 -19.21 -0.97 26.21
C THR A 322 -18.50 -0.20 25.12
N PRO A 323 -17.25 0.26 25.33
CA PRO A 323 -16.48 0.92 24.29
C PRO A 323 -16.39 0.04 23.03
N ASN A 324 -16.70 0.60 21.89
CA ASN A 324 -16.77 -0.12 20.62
C ASN A 324 -16.42 0.82 19.45
N MET A 325 -16.44 0.33 18.21
CA MET A 325 -16.03 1.09 17.05
C MET A 325 -16.88 2.34 16.78
N ALA A 326 -18.16 2.38 17.25
CA ALA A 326 -18.97 3.59 17.15
C ALA A 326 -18.34 4.80 17.86
N TYR A 327 -17.62 4.56 18.96
CA TYR A 327 -16.93 5.65 19.68
C TYR A 327 -15.83 6.28 18.84
N ILE A 328 -15.02 5.45 18.18
CA ILE A 328 -13.95 5.91 17.25
C ILE A 328 -14.57 6.64 16.06
N ARG A 329 -15.62 6.06 15.46
CA ARG A 329 -16.30 6.65 14.30
C ARG A 329 -16.89 8.00 14.62
N LEU A 330 -17.68 8.12 15.70
CA LEU A 330 -18.30 9.38 16.10
C LEU A 330 -17.27 10.44 16.47
N ASP A 331 -16.14 10.06 17.09
CA ASP A 331 -15.04 10.96 17.41
C ASP A 331 -14.48 11.60 16.15
N ALA A 332 -14.21 10.80 15.09
CA ALA A 332 -13.72 11.30 13.81
C ALA A 332 -14.78 12.08 13.03
N GLU A 333 -16.03 11.57 12.91
CA GLU A 333 -17.14 12.20 12.19
C GLU A 333 -17.53 13.57 12.79
N SER A 334 -17.15 13.83 14.05
CA SER A 334 -17.41 15.12 14.70
C SER A 334 -16.74 16.28 13.98
N VAL A 335 -15.64 16.04 13.27
CA VAL A 335 -14.80 17.06 12.62
C VAL A 335 -14.54 16.80 11.14
N TYR A 336 -14.53 15.57 10.67
CA TYR A 336 -14.23 15.19 9.28
C TYR A 336 -15.50 14.98 8.46
N LYS A 337 -15.51 15.53 7.24
CA LYS A 337 -16.66 15.49 6.31
C LYS A 337 -16.39 14.67 5.04
N GLY A 338 -15.15 14.24 4.84
CA GLY A 338 -14.79 13.36 3.74
C GLY A 338 -15.27 11.92 3.95
N ASN A 339 -14.77 11.03 3.11
CA ASN A 339 -15.08 9.59 3.18
C ASN A 339 -14.25 8.94 4.29
N LEU A 340 -14.91 8.42 5.31
CA LEU A 340 -14.29 7.80 6.49
C LEU A 340 -14.59 6.30 6.54
N TRP A 341 -13.54 5.49 6.75
CA TRP A 341 -13.67 4.07 7.06
C TRP A 341 -12.87 3.71 8.31
N LEU A 342 -13.37 2.75 9.06
CA LEU A 342 -12.67 2.10 10.16
C LEU A 342 -12.31 0.69 9.70
N ALA A 343 -11.03 0.41 9.57
CA ALA A 343 -10.57 -0.88 9.07
C ALA A 343 -10.90 -2.03 10.05
N ALA A 344 -11.32 -3.14 9.51
CA ALA A 344 -11.36 -4.42 10.21
C ALA A 344 -10.42 -5.43 9.51
N ASP A 345 -10.02 -6.47 10.24
CA ASP A 345 -9.20 -7.52 9.67
C ASP A 345 -9.89 -8.14 8.45
N PHE A 346 -9.12 -8.27 7.37
CA PHE A 346 -9.55 -8.74 6.05
C PHE A 346 -10.41 -7.77 5.23
N ASP A 347 -10.70 -6.57 5.72
CA ASP A 347 -11.34 -5.55 4.90
C ASP A 347 -10.50 -5.20 3.69
N GLN A 348 -11.18 -5.03 2.54
CA GLN A 348 -10.56 -4.71 1.27
C GLN A 348 -11.08 -3.40 0.71
N TYR A 349 -10.16 -2.60 0.21
CA TYR A 349 -10.45 -1.31 -0.44
C TYR A 349 -9.72 -1.23 -1.77
N MET A 350 -10.40 -0.71 -2.80
CA MET A 350 -9.80 -0.38 -4.08
C MET A 350 -9.58 1.13 -4.14
N VAL A 351 -8.36 1.53 -4.50
CA VAL A 351 -8.01 2.93 -4.79
C VAL A 351 -7.71 3.02 -6.27
N ASP A 352 -8.49 3.82 -6.99
CA ASP A 352 -8.34 4.01 -8.41
C ASP A 352 -7.85 5.43 -8.71
N GLY A 353 -6.70 5.54 -9.37
CA GLY A 353 -6.16 6.81 -9.85
C GLY A 353 -6.50 7.09 -11.33
N ALA A 354 -6.92 6.06 -12.07
CA ALA A 354 -7.31 6.18 -13.46
C ALA A 354 -8.84 6.21 -13.55
N VAL A 355 -9.38 7.36 -13.74
CA VAL A 355 -10.80 7.50 -14.05
C VAL A 355 -10.92 8.00 -15.48
N ASP A 356 -11.67 7.28 -16.28
CA ASP A 356 -12.35 7.90 -17.41
C ASP A 356 -13.21 9.03 -16.85
N LEU A 357 -12.82 10.26 -17.18
CA LEU A 357 -13.35 11.52 -16.61
C LEU A 357 -14.86 11.75 -16.84
N ALA A 358 -15.57 10.79 -17.43
CA ALA A 358 -16.97 10.97 -17.81
C ALA A 358 -17.99 10.59 -16.74
N ASP A 359 -17.67 9.74 -15.75
CA ASP A 359 -18.72 9.12 -14.91
C ASP A 359 -18.48 9.09 -13.37
N ILE A 360 -17.38 9.63 -12.86
CA ILE A 360 -17.13 9.57 -11.41
C ILE A 360 -16.92 10.98 -10.85
N ASN A 361 -17.74 11.35 -9.85
CA ASN A 361 -17.45 12.49 -8.97
C ASN A 361 -15.99 12.41 -8.53
N GLU A 362 -15.19 13.43 -8.80
CA GLU A 362 -13.74 13.52 -8.52
C GLU A 362 -13.36 13.16 -7.06
N ASN A 363 -14.36 13.06 -6.18
CA ASN A 363 -14.21 12.83 -4.76
C ASN A 363 -14.27 11.35 -4.33
N ASN A 364 -14.55 10.38 -5.22
CA ASN A 364 -14.77 8.99 -4.79
C ASN A 364 -13.83 7.99 -5.49
N ARG A 365 -12.52 8.15 -5.24
CA ARG A 365 -11.47 7.25 -5.76
C ARG A 365 -11.27 6.00 -4.92
N VAL A 366 -11.98 5.85 -3.80
CA VAL A 366 -11.84 4.72 -2.89
C VAL A 366 -13.15 3.96 -2.78
N GLN A 367 -13.10 2.66 -3.03
CA GLN A 367 -14.26 1.77 -2.93
C GLN A 367 -14.01 0.67 -1.89
N TYR A 368 -14.90 0.53 -0.92
CA TYR A 368 -14.92 -0.64 -0.03
C TYR A 368 -15.43 -1.88 -0.77
N LEU A 369 -14.65 -2.96 -0.75
CA LEU A 369 -14.96 -4.21 -1.48
C LEU A 369 -15.55 -5.30 -0.58
N GLY A 370 -15.67 -5.07 0.72
CA GLY A 370 -16.03 -6.06 1.72
C GLY A 370 -14.83 -6.82 2.29
N SER A 371 -15.10 -7.87 3.06
CA SER A 371 -14.05 -8.68 3.69
C SER A 371 -13.56 -9.80 2.78
N ALA A 372 -12.24 -10.05 2.80
CA ALA A 372 -11.61 -11.18 2.12
C ALA A 372 -11.88 -12.53 2.81
N ARG A 373 -12.25 -12.52 4.09
CA ARG A 373 -12.50 -13.72 4.90
C ARG A 373 -13.80 -14.39 4.47
N GLY A 374 -13.72 -15.62 3.95
CA GLY A 374 -14.92 -16.43 3.66
C GLY A 374 -15.45 -16.37 2.23
N ARG A 375 -14.62 -15.96 1.23
CA ARG A 375 -14.94 -16.13 -0.20
C ARG A 375 -14.16 -17.27 -0.83
#